data_f6a64694d0729453e6dc8983ff6b13d7
#
_entry.id   f6a64694d0729453e6dc8983ff6b13d7
#
_cell.length_a   1.000
_cell.length_b   1.000
_cell.length_c   1.000
_cell.angle_alpha   90.00
_cell.angle_beta   90.00
_cell.angle_gamma   90.00
#
_symmetry.space_group_name_H-M   'P 1'
#
loop_
_entity.id
_entity.type
_entity.pdbx_description
1 polymer ?
#
loop_
_entity_poly.entity_id
_entity_poly.type
_entity_poly.pdbx_seq_one_letter_code
_entity_poly.pdbx_strand_id
1 'polypeptide(L)'
;MKLLATTLLVLLSNFTFAQVTFKVNNFSKDYYGKIFIADTSEVFSKGWVAIYDTKSQKQIIKVDAEELALSLHDGKALANIKQLPYGEQSSIMYEDYNFDGIKDFAIEDGQNSCYHGPSFKIYLGTKNGFKFSPEFTALAQNYCGMFQVDYKTKKISVMTKSGCCWHQFSEFIVENNKPKVVKIVEEDQMGYPYNNYSEENWDGKKMVLTSKRTINLDEDGIKTLLSFTVDKNQKRVVLFNINDRTLNYALIDKNDEVEFSYPINTVYQNPDFTLDKKNNTVTFKNKDVVYTIYDNNDSIGITINTGGKTYNWIGNSTTKKGKLTDITTTQLDNVVVN
;
A
#
# COMPACT_ATOMS: atom_id res chain seq x y z
N MET A 1 17.24 46.28 -67.06
CA MET A 1 16.41 45.46 -66.14
C MET A 1 17.29 44.32 -65.62
N LYS A 2 17.73 44.39 -64.37
CA LYS A 2 18.49 43.33 -63.73
C LYS A 2 17.52 42.50 -62.85
N LEU A 3 17.34 41.23 -63.18
CA LEU A 3 16.62 40.27 -62.36
C LEU A 3 17.48 39.93 -61.13
N LEU A 4 17.04 40.29 -59.94
CA LEU A 4 17.60 39.73 -58.68
C LEU A 4 16.95 38.36 -58.42
N ALA A 5 17.75 37.29 -58.53
CA ALA A 5 17.35 35.96 -58.07
C ALA A 5 17.62 35.89 -56.55
N THR A 6 16.56 35.91 -55.79
CA THR A 6 16.65 35.70 -54.29
C THR A 6 16.60 34.21 -54.05
N THR A 7 17.76 33.60 -53.76
CA THR A 7 17.85 32.20 -53.34
C THR A 7 17.44 32.09 -51.89
N LEU A 8 16.26 31.55 -51.63
CA LEU A 8 15.76 31.23 -50.27
C LEU A 8 16.47 29.97 -49.77
N LEU A 9 17.47 30.16 -48.91
CA LEU A 9 18.16 29.07 -48.22
C LEU A 9 17.25 28.53 -47.10
N VAL A 10 16.52 27.43 -47.34
CA VAL A 10 15.77 26.74 -46.30
C VAL A 10 16.78 25.96 -45.46
N LEU A 11 17.11 26.51 -44.27
CA LEU A 11 17.81 25.79 -43.21
C LEU A 11 16.87 24.72 -42.65
N LEU A 12 16.96 23.51 -43.19
CA LEU A 12 16.44 22.30 -42.53
C LEU A 12 17.27 22.09 -41.27
N SER A 13 16.79 22.60 -40.15
CA SER A 13 17.28 22.17 -38.84
C SER A 13 16.92 20.73 -38.65
N ASN A 14 17.85 19.82 -38.98
CA ASN A 14 17.78 18.45 -38.50
C ASN A 14 17.90 18.50 -36.98
N PHE A 15 16.80 18.32 -36.27
CA PHE A 15 16.82 17.94 -34.86
C PHE A 15 17.42 16.55 -34.77
N THR A 16 18.74 16.48 -34.64
CA THR A 16 19.43 15.23 -34.29
C THR A 16 19.13 14.98 -32.84
N PHE A 17 18.14 14.12 -32.54
CA PHE A 17 17.98 13.57 -31.21
C PHE A 17 19.31 12.90 -30.83
N ALA A 18 19.88 13.28 -29.70
CA ALA A 18 21.15 12.75 -29.25
C ALA A 18 20.96 11.32 -28.73
N GLN A 19 21.07 10.35 -29.65
CA GLN A 19 21.13 8.93 -29.30
C GLN A 19 22.43 8.66 -28.56
N VAL A 20 22.37 8.18 -27.32
CA VAL A 20 23.55 7.96 -26.47
C VAL A 20 23.59 6.55 -25.94
N THR A 21 24.79 5.97 -25.95
CA THR A 21 25.03 4.67 -25.31
C THR A 21 25.98 4.87 -24.13
N PHE A 22 25.52 4.51 -22.96
CA PHE A 22 26.31 4.53 -21.73
C PHE A 22 26.89 3.15 -21.46
N LYS A 23 28.16 3.09 -21.10
CA LYS A 23 28.81 1.86 -20.64
C LYS A 23 28.75 1.77 -19.14
N VAL A 24 28.29 0.64 -18.59
CA VAL A 24 28.20 0.36 -17.17
C VAL A 24 29.26 -0.69 -16.83
N ASN A 25 30.18 -0.32 -15.93
CA ASN A 25 31.29 -1.18 -15.52
C ASN A 25 31.27 -1.34 -13.99
N ASN A 26 32.27 -2.08 -13.45
CA ASN A 26 32.58 -2.18 -12.02
C ASN A 26 31.56 -2.93 -11.14
N PHE A 27 30.61 -3.66 -11.73
CA PHE A 27 29.73 -4.55 -10.99
C PHE A 27 30.16 -6.02 -11.09
N SER A 28 30.98 -6.37 -12.11
CA SER A 28 31.52 -7.70 -12.33
C SER A 28 32.88 -7.62 -13.05
N LYS A 29 33.76 -8.59 -12.80
CA LYS A 29 35.00 -8.79 -13.60
C LYS A 29 34.73 -9.49 -14.93
N ASP A 30 33.65 -10.28 -15.00
CA ASP A 30 33.32 -11.13 -16.14
C ASP A 30 32.32 -10.47 -17.10
N TYR A 31 31.60 -9.42 -16.65
CA TYR A 31 30.53 -8.78 -17.40
C TYR A 31 30.59 -7.25 -17.35
N TYR A 32 30.09 -6.61 -18.39
CA TYR A 32 29.79 -5.18 -18.44
C TYR A 32 28.45 -4.92 -19.11
N GLY A 33 27.85 -3.78 -18.82
CA GLY A 33 26.57 -3.36 -19.38
C GLY A 33 26.71 -2.26 -20.43
N LYS A 34 25.70 -2.15 -21.29
CA LYS A 34 25.44 -0.97 -22.12
C LYS A 34 23.98 -0.59 -21.99
N ILE A 35 23.71 0.70 -21.88
CA ILE A 35 22.38 1.28 -21.86
C ILE A 35 22.29 2.25 -23.03
N PHE A 36 21.36 2.04 -23.94
CA PHE A 36 21.07 2.94 -25.05
C PHE A 36 19.81 3.72 -24.74
N ILE A 37 19.86 5.03 -24.95
CA ILE A 37 18.76 5.98 -24.81
C ILE A 37 18.56 6.66 -26.16
N ALA A 38 17.34 6.59 -26.68
CA ALA A 38 17.00 7.16 -27.98
C ALA A 38 16.91 8.70 -27.95
N ASP A 39 16.46 9.25 -26.82
CA ASP A 39 16.35 10.69 -26.63
C ASP A 39 16.70 11.05 -25.17
N THR A 40 17.84 11.72 -24.99
CA THR A 40 18.31 12.12 -23.65
C THR A 40 17.68 13.42 -23.14
N SER A 41 16.83 14.08 -23.91
CA SER A 41 16.05 15.25 -23.47
C SER A 41 14.77 14.84 -22.76
N GLU A 42 14.31 13.60 -22.92
CA GLU A 42 13.13 13.05 -22.28
C GLU A 42 13.49 12.33 -20.95
N VAL A 43 12.61 12.45 -19.95
CA VAL A 43 12.77 11.75 -18.67
C VAL A 43 12.61 10.24 -18.85
N PHE A 44 11.63 9.86 -19.66
CA PHE A 44 11.37 8.48 -20.05
C PHE A 44 11.62 8.35 -21.56
N SER A 45 12.56 7.53 -21.94
CA SER A 45 12.95 7.41 -23.34
C SER A 45 12.98 5.94 -23.78
N LYS A 46 12.60 5.72 -25.02
CA LYS A 46 12.78 4.40 -25.63
C LYS A 46 14.26 4.02 -25.65
N GLY A 47 14.56 2.76 -25.36
CA GLY A 47 15.93 2.32 -25.30
C GLY A 47 16.07 0.82 -25.15
N TRP A 48 17.27 0.40 -24.79
CA TRP A 48 17.57 -0.98 -24.43
C TRP A 48 18.72 -1.04 -23.42
N VAL A 49 18.74 -2.12 -22.66
CA VAL A 49 19.81 -2.49 -21.74
C VAL A 49 20.39 -3.83 -22.15
N ALA A 50 21.70 -3.94 -22.26
CA ALA A 50 22.34 -5.18 -22.67
C ALA A 50 23.58 -5.51 -21.82
N ILE A 51 23.79 -6.79 -21.58
CA ILE A 51 24.94 -7.34 -20.86
C ILE A 51 25.86 -8.06 -21.85
N TYR A 52 27.15 -7.83 -21.67
CA TYR A 52 28.21 -8.39 -22.51
C TYR A 52 29.22 -9.15 -21.65
N ASP A 53 29.71 -10.26 -22.16
CA ASP A 53 30.87 -10.96 -21.60
C ASP A 53 32.16 -10.17 -21.87
N THR A 54 32.96 -9.94 -20.83
CA THR A 54 34.16 -9.09 -20.90
C THR A 54 35.26 -9.69 -21.79
N LYS A 55 35.40 -11.01 -21.82
CA LYS A 55 36.48 -11.68 -22.58
C LYS A 55 36.12 -11.83 -24.05
N SER A 56 34.95 -12.36 -24.34
CA SER A 56 34.49 -12.63 -25.69
C SER A 56 33.87 -11.43 -26.39
N GLN A 57 33.53 -10.37 -25.66
CA GLN A 57 32.80 -9.21 -26.14
C GLN A 57 31.40 -9.53 -26.71
N LYS A 58 30.91 -10.76 -26.47
CA LYS A 58 29.60 -11.19 -26.97
C LYS A 58 28.49 -10.65 -26.06
N GLN A 59 27.39 -10.20 -26.67
CA GLN A 59 26.17 -9.89 -26.01
C GLN A 59 25.53 -11.17 -25.49
N ILE A 60 25.18 -11.21 -24.18
CA ILE A 60 24.59 -12.39 -23.54
C ILE A 60 23.12 -12.17 -23.20
N ILE A 61 22.74 -10.93 -22.84
CA ILE A 61 21.36 -10.54 -22.55
C ILE A 61 21.10 -9.20 -23.24
N LYS A 62 19.91 -9.01 -23.78
CA LYS A 62 19.39 -7.72 -24.23
C LYS A 62 17.93 -7.61 -23.86
N VAL A 63 17.54 -6.49 -23.30
CA VAL A 63 16.16 -6.13 -22.95
C VAL A 63 15.85 -4.81 -23.63
N ASP A 64 14.87 -4.79 -24.48
CA ASP A 64 14.31 -3.58 -25.08
C ASP A 64 13.24 -3.01 -24.13
N ALA A 65 13.17 -1.70 -24.01
CA ALA A 65 12.21 -0.97 -23.19
C ALA A 65 11.64 0.22 -23.96
N GLU A 66 10.34 0.45 -23.81
CA GLU A 66 9.70 1.61 -24.41
C GLU A 66 9.98 2.89 -23.57
N GLU A 67 10.22 2.73 -22.26
CA GLU A 67 10.44 3.81 -21.30
C GLU A 67 11.56 3.43 -20.34
N LEU A 68 12.74 4.01 -20.52
CA LEU A 68 13.85 3.93 -19.56
C LEU A 68 14.04 5.28 -18.89
N ALA A 69 14.18 5.28 -17.56
CA ALA A 69 14.58 6.44 -16.78
C ALA A 69 16.03 6.27 -16.32
N LEU A 70 16.96 6.96 -16.95
CA LEU A 70 18.37 6.80 -16.65
C LEU A 70 18.88 7.87 -15.70
N SER A 71 19.31 7.47 -14.50
CA SER A 71 20.03 8.33 -13.58
C SER A 71 21.54 8.25 -13.79
N LEU A 72 22.19 9.42 -13.85
CA LEU A 72 23.63 9.52 -14.02
C LEU A 72 24.29 10.13 -12.77
N HIS A 73 25.36 9.49 -12.29
CA HIS A 73 26.21 9.96 -11.21
C HIS A 73 27.53 10.45 -11.82
N ASP A 74 27.80 11.74 -11.73
CA ASP A 74 28.96 12.38 -12.38
C ASP A 74 29.09 12.00 -13.88
N GLY A 75 27.95 11.99 -14.58
CA GLY A 75 27.86 11.65 -16.00
C GLY A 75 28.01 10.16 -16.32
N LYS A 76 27.96 9.27 -15.32
CA LYS A 76 28.14 7.82 -15.49
C LYS A 76 26.90 7.06 -15.03
N ALA A 77 26.49 6.07 -15.81
CA ALA A 77 25.51 5.09 -15.38
C ALA A 77 26.17 4.07 -14.44
N LEU A 78 25.55 3.85 -13.28
CA LEU A 78 26.03 2.89 -12.28
C LEU A 78 25.11 1.67 -12.21
N ALA A 79 25.64 0.55 -11.72
CA ALA A 79 24.87 -0.64 -11.40
C ALA A 79 24.71 -0.81 -9.90
N ASN A 80 23.74 -1.64 -9.47
CA ASN A 80 23.49 -2.03 -8.08
C ASN A 80 23.05 -0.90 -7.13
N ILE A 81 22.56 0.22 -7.63
CA ILE A 81 21.87 1.22 -6.80
C ILE A 81 20.42 0.78 -6.64
N LYS A 82 19.98 0.70 -5.40
CA LYS A 82 18.61 0.28 -5.06
C LYS A 82 18.17 0.97 -3.78
N GLN A 83 17.45 2.07 -3.93
CA GLN A 83 16.89 2.87 -2.82
C GLN A 83 15.38 2.63 -2.78
N LEU A 84 14.96 1.63 -2.05
CA LEU A 84 13.56 1.27 -1.91
C LEU A 84 12.89 2.02 -0.76
N PRO A 85 11.56 2.20 -0.81
CA PRO A 85 10.62 1.72 -1.84
C PRO A 85 10.47 2.62 -3.06
N TYR A 86 10.79 3.91 -3.00
CA TYR A 86 10.52 4.89 -4.07
C TYR A 86 11.75 5.69 -4.49
N GLY A 87 12.92 5.26 -4.09
CA GLY A 87 14.16 5.89 -4.46
C GLY A 87 14.71 5.42 -5.80
N GLU A 88 15.92 5.86 -6.10
CA GLU A 88 16.61 5.53 -7.33
C GLU A 88 16.92 4.04 -7.44
N GLN A 89 16.79 3.49 -8.66
CA GLN A 89 17.13 2.12 -8.99
C GLN A 89 17.93 2.10 -10.30
N SER A 90 19.10 1.45 -10.28
CA SER A 90 19.93 1.27 -11.48
C SER A 90 19.27 0.35 -12.48
N SER A 91 19.41 0.64 -13.79
CA SER A 91 18.88 -0.23 -14.86
C SER A 91 19.55 -1.61 -14.94
N ILE A 92 20.66 -1.83 -14.21
CA ILE A 92 21.36 -3.10 -14.10
C ILE A 92 21.64 -3.38 -12.64
N MET A 93 21.17 -4.54 -12.13
CA MET A 93 21.55 -5.08 -10.84
C MET A 93 22.09 -6.49 -11.00
N TYR A 94 23.12 -6.85 -10.22
CA TYR A 94 23.83 -8.12 -10.30
C TYR A 94 24.04 -8.68 -8.90
N GLU A 95 23.09 -9.50 -8.45
CA GLU A 95 23.00 -10.08 -7.10
C GLU A 95 22.52 -11.53 -7.16
N ASP A 96 22.64 -12.30 -6.08
CA ASP A 96 22.11 -13.67 -5.98
C ASP A 96 20.68 -13.62 -5.41
N TYR A 97 19.68 -13.71 -6.29
CA TYR A 97 18.26 -13.58 -5.89
C TYR A 97 17.64 -14.89 -5.41
N ASN A 98 18.18 -16.02 -5.86
CA ASN A 98 17.65 -17.35 -5.53
C ASN A 98 18.43 -18.08 -4.43
N PHE A 99 19.49 -17.44 -3.87
CA PHE A 99 20.34 -17.94 -2.79
C PHE A 99 21.11 -19.23 -3.13
N ASP A 100 21.45 -19.44 -4.40
CA ASP A 100 22.18 -20.61 -4.87
C ASP A 100 23.71 -20.39 -4.94
N GLY A 101 24.17 -19.16 -4.67
CA GLY A 101 25.58 -18.76 -4.68
C GLY A 101 26.06 -18.29 -6.05
N ILE A 102 25.22 -18.29 -7.08
CA ILE A 102 25.50 -17.75 -8.39
C ILE A 102 24.76 -16.43 -8.52
N LYS A 103 25.45 -15.39 -9.02
CA LYS A 103 24.79 -14.09 -9.20
C LYS A 103 23.88 -14.06 -10.41
N ASP A 104 22.78 -13.37 -10.27
CA ASP A 104 21.70 -13.17 -11.23
C ASP A 104 21.71 -11.75 -11.78
N PHE A 105 21.04 -11.52 -12.90
CA PHE A 105 20.78 -10.18 -13.41
C PHE A 105 19.32 -9.76 -13.23
N ALA A 106 19.10 -8.54 -12.72
CA ALA A 106 17.88 -7.78 -12.93
C ALA A 106 18.18 -6.67 -13.94
N ILE A 107 17.43 -6.65 -15.03
CA ILE A 107 17.58 -5.69 -16.12
C ILE A 107 16.29 -4.92 -16.30
N GLU A 108 16.35 -3.60 -16.19
CA GLU A 108 15.20 -2.72 -16.38
C GLU A 108 14.57 -2.94 -17.76
N ASP A 109 13.25 -3.11 -17.79
CA ASP A 109 12.44 -3.31 -19.00
C ASP A 109 11.38 -2.22 -19.20
N GLY A 110 11.46 -1.16 -18.42
CA GLY A 110 10.62 0.01 -18.51
C GLY A 110 10.01 0.43 -17.16
N GLN A 111 8.91 1.17 -17.23
CA GLN A 111 8.20 1.73 -16.10
C GLN A 111 6.86 1.00 -15.87
N ASN A 112 6.91 -0.35 -15.77
CA ASN A 112 5.71 -1.20 -15.73
C ASN A 112 5.31 -1.62 -14.31
N SER A 113 6.00 -1.13 -13.27
CA SER A 113 5.64 -1.42 -11.87
C SER A 113 4.62 -0.42 -11.32
N CYS A 114 4.28 -0.50 -10.05
CA CYS A 114 3.27 0.36 -9.44
C CYS A 114 3.60 1.85 -9.62
N TYR A 115 2.58 2.67 -9.87
CA TYR A 115 2.70 4.13 -10.05
C TYR A 115 3.73 4.55 -11.12
N HIS A 116 3.81 3.81 -12.20
CA HIS A 116 4.75 4.07 -13.28
C HIS A 116 6.22 4.07 -12.78
N GLY A 117 6.52 3.12 -11.89
CA GLY A 117 7.87 2.91 -11.39
C GLY A 117 8.66 1.90 -12.21
N PRO A 118 9.99 1.82 -11.99
CA PRO A 118 10.85 0.92 -12.75
C PRO A 118 10.48 -0.55 -12.55
N SER A 119 10.54 -1.32 -13.62
CA SER A 119 10.30 -2.76 -13.66
C SER A 119 11.49 -3.49 -14.25
N PHE A 120 11.65 -4.78 -13.91
CA PHE A 120 12.84 -5.54 -14.28
C PHE A 120 12.51 -6.93 -14.77
N LYS A 121 13.26 -7.39 -15.79
CA LYS A 121 13.37 -8.80 -16.16
C LYS A 121 14.51 -9.46 -15.40
N ILE A 122 14.22 -10.60 -14.80
CA ILE A 122 15.17 -11.33 -13.97
C ILE A 122 15.72 -12.53 -14.74
N TYR A 123 17.05 -12.64 -14.74
CA TYR A 123 17.79 -13.74 -15.37
C TYR A 123 18.63 -14.43 -14.30
N LEU A 124 18.26 -15.65 -13.93
CA LEU A 124 18.98 -16.43 -12.95
C LEU A 124 20.28 -16.98 -13.55
N GLY A 125 21.38 -16.83 -12.82
CA GLY A 125 22.66 -17.38 -13.16
C GLY A 125 22.66 -18.90 -13.04
N THR A 126 23.35 -19.57 -13.95
CA THR A 126 23.55 -21.01 -13.94
C THR A 126 24.98 -21.35 -14.33
N LYS A 127 25.40 -22.61 -14.17
CA LYS A 127 26.71 -23.06 -14.66
C LYS A 127 26.91 -22.87 -16.18
N ASN A 128 25.82 -22.76 -16.94
CA ASN A 128 25.83 -22.65 -18.39
C ASN A 128 25.44 -21.26 -18.92
N GLY A 129 25.41 -20.23 -18.08
CA GLY A 129 24.98 -18.88 -18.43
C GLY A 129 23.71 -18.44 -17.68
N PHE A 130 22.92 -17.58 -18.27
CA PHE A 130 21.75 -16.99 -17.63
C PHE A 130 20.44 -17.52 -18.22
N LYS A 131 19.45 -17.73 -17.36
CA LYS A 131 18.11 -18.19 -17.75
C LYS A 131 17.07 -17.20 -17.27
N PHE A 132 16.19 -16.73 -18.16
CA PHE A 132 15.05 -15.89 -17.81
C PHE A 132 14.14 -16.61 -16.80
N SER A 133 13.74 -15.89 -15.73
CA SER A 133 12.82 -16.37 -14.72
C SER A 133 11.54 -15.53 -14.71
N PRO A 134 10.43 -16.05 -15.23
CA PRO A 134 9.15 -15.34 -15.18
C PRO A 134 8.64 -15.13 -13.77
N GLU A 135 8.92 -16.04 -12.84
CA GLU A 135 8.44 -15.97 -11.47
C GLU A 135 9.12 -14.83 -10.68
N PHE A 136 10.45 -14.69 -10.79
CA PHE A 136 11.16 -13.56 -10.17
C PHE A 136 10.86 -12.25 -10.91
N THR A 137 10.67 -12.29 -12.22
CA THR A 137 10.26 -11.13 -13.02
C THR A 137 8.91 -10.60 -12.53
N ALA A 138 7.96 -11.48 -12.22
CA ALA A 138 6.66 -11.08 -11.69
C ALA A 138 6.80 -10.32 -10.35
N LEU A 139 7.77 -10.64 -9.49
CA LEU A 139 8.03 -9.87 -8.27
C LEU A 139 8.55 -8.45 -8.57
N ALA A 140 9.29 -8.27 -9.65
CA ALA A 140 9.86 -6.98 -10.03
C ALA A 140 8.97 -6.14 -10.96
N GLN A 141 7.79 -6.65 -11.32
CA GLN A 141 6.81 -5.97 -12.18
C GLN A 141 5.47 -5.72 -11.47
N ASN A 142 4.98 -6.69 -10.67
CA ASN A 142 3.66 -6.60 -10.04
C ASN A 142 3.65 -5.83 -8.72
N TYR A 143 4.81 -5.42 -8.21
CA TYR A 143 5.00 -4.66 -6.98
C TYR A 143 5.70 -3.33 -7.27
N CYS A 144 6.00 -2.55 -6.23
CA CYS A 144 6.60 -1.23 -6.40
C CYS A 144 8.12 -1.30 -6.53
N GLY A 145 8.61 -1.41 -7.75
CA GLY A 145 10.03 -1.47 -8.09
C GLY A 145 10.68 -2.82 -7.78
N MET A 146 12.00 -2.82 -7.75
CA MET A 146 12.78 -4.04 -7.51
C MET A 146 12.59 -4.53 -6.08
N PHE A 147 12.46 -5.83 -5.88
CA PHE A 147 12.34 -6.48 -4.57
C PHE A 147 13.64 -6.37 -3.75
N GLN A 148 13.52 -6.50 -2.43
CA GLN A 148 14.66 -6.57 -1.50
C GLN A 148 15.03 -8.02 -1.20
N VAL A 149 16.33 -8.25 -0.96
CA VAL A 149 16.88 -9.56 -0.62
C VAL A 149 17.56 -9.48 0.74
N ASP A 150 17.11 -10.30 1.68
CA ASP A 150 17.80 -10.51 2.96
C ASP A 150 18.59 -11.82 2.90
N TYR A 151 19.87 -11.70 2.71
CA TYR A 151 20.77 -12.85 2.65
C TYR A 151 20.92 -13.61 3.98
N LYS A 152 20.66 -12.95 5.11
CA LYS A 152 20.76 -13.57 6.43
C LYS A 152 19.61 -14.53 6.67
N THR A 153 18.39 -14.11 6.34
CA THR A 153 17.18 -14.93 6.53
C THR A 153 16.79 -15.69 5.27
N LYS A 154 17.45 -15.44 4.13
CA LYS A 154 17.13 -15.97 2.80
C LYS A 154 15.68 -15.68 2.41
N LYS A 155 15.26 -14.43 2.62
CA LYS A 155 13.92 -13.94 2.25
C LYS A 155 14.00 -12.85 1.21
N ILE A 156 12.93 -12.75 0.45
CA ILE A 156 12.67 -11.67 -0.51
C ILE A 156 11.47 -10.90 0.00
N SER A 157 11.55 -9.58 0.00
CA SER A 157 10.46 -8.69 0.40
C SER A 157 10.05 -7.79 -0.76
N VAL A 158 8.75 -7.58 -0.89
CA VAL A 158 8.13 -6.66 -1.84
C VAL A 158 7.10 -5.80 -1.15
N MET A 159 6.75 -4.67 -1.78
CA MET A 159 5.71 -3.79 -1.31
C MET A 159 4.86 -3.32 -2.48
N THR A 160 3.56 -3.19 -2.25
CA THR A 160 2.65 -2.48 -3.15
C THR A 160 1.70 -1.59 -2.36
N LYS A 161 1.07 -0.63 -3.02
CA LYS A 161 0.13 0.31 -2.39
C LYS A 161 -0.98 0.72 -3.34
N SER A 162 -2.06 1.25 -2.78
CA SER A 162 -3.10 1.94 -3.53
C SER A 162 -3.44 3.26 -2.83
N GLY A 163 -3.20 4.36 -3.52
CA GLY A 163 -3.35 5.71 -2.96
C GLY A 163 -2.41 5.98 -1.77
N CYS A 164 -2.91 6.79 -0.83
CA CYS A 164 -2.16 7.17 0.38
C CYS A 164 -2.18 6.09 1.46
N CYS A 165 -3.22 5.21 1.45
CA CYS A 165 -3.74 4.73 2.71
C CYS A 165 -3.92 3.20 2.74
N TRP A 166 -3.64 2.50 1.64
CA TRP A 166 -3.55 1.04 1.59
C TRP A 166 -2.15 0.60 1.17
N HIS A 167 -1.53 -0.28 1.98
CA HIS A 167 -0.22 -0.84 1.73
C HIS A 167 -0.26 -2.35 1.94
N GLN A 168 0.50 -3.07 1.11
CA GLN A 168 0.72 -4.50 1.28
C GLN A 168 2.22 -4.78 1.23
N PHE A 169 2.70 -5.53 2.22
CA PHE A 169 4.07 -6.02 2.31
C PHE A 169 4.04 -7.55 2.24
N SER A 170 4.84 -8.13 1.37
CA SER A 170 4.88 -9.59 1.23
C SER A 170 6.30 -10.10 1.33
N GLU A 171 6.47 -11.24 2.02
CA GLU A 171 7.73 -11.95 2.14
C GLU A 171 7.65 -13.31 1.43
N PHE A 172 8.74 -13.64 0.77
CA PHE A 172 8.88 -14.89 0.02
C PHE A 172 10.14 -15.63 0.48
N ILE A 173 10.09 -16.94 0.49
CA ILE A 173 11.24 -17.83 0.48
C ILE A 173 11.46 -18.38 -0.94
N VAL A 174 12.62 -18.97 -1.21
CA VAL A 174 12.88 -19.59 -2.50
C VAL A 174 12.83 -21.12 -2.34
N GLU A 175 11.94 -21.76 -3.08
CA GLU A 175 11.81 -23.21 -3.18
C GLU A 175 11.94 -23.63 -4.65
N ASN A 176 12.84 -24.53 -4.99
CA ASN A 176 13.06 -25.01 -6.37
C ASN A 176 13.28 -23.87 -7.37
N ASN A 177 14.10 -22.89 -7.04
CA ASN A 177 14.37 -21.68 -7.86
C ASN A 177 13.10 -20.87 -8.18
N LYS A 178 12.10 -20.88 -7.31
CA LYS A 178 10.87 -20.08 -7.46
C LYS A 178 10.54 -19.40 -6.13
N PRO A 179 10.11 -18.13 -6.17
CA PRO A 179 9.61 -17.47 -4.97
C PRO A 179 8.28 -18.07 -4.54
N LYS A 180 8.17 -18.33 -3.24
CA LYS A 180 6.97 -18.81 -2.57
C LYS A 180 6.60 -17.86 -1.44
N VAL A 181 5.41 -17.30 -1.47
CA VAL A 181 4.92 -16.40 -0.43
C VAL A 181 4.82 -17.12 0.91
N VAL A 182 5.31 -16.47 1.97
CA VAL A 182 5.24 -17.01 3.34
C VAL A 182 4.64 -16.02 4.33
N LYS A 183 4.56 -14.74 3.95
CA LYS A 183 3.90 -13.72 4.76
C LYS A 183 3.29 -12.64 3.86
N ILE A 184 2.09 -12.18 4.19
CA ILE A 184 1.44 -11.00 3.62
C ILE A 184 0.93 -10.16 4.78
N VAL A 185 1.26 -8.88 4.78
CA VAL A 185 0.72 -7.88 5.72
C VAL A 185 0.00 -6.82 4.92
N GLU A 186 -1.23 -6.53 5.31
CA GLU A 186 -2.00 -5.42 4.73
C GLU A 186 -2.35 -4.40 5.80
N GLU A 187 -2.15 -3.13 5.48
CA GLU A 187 -2.54 -1.97 6.27
C GLU A 187 -3.50 -1.13 5.44
N ASP A 188 -4.74 -0.96 5.91
CA ASP A 188 -5.79 -0.23 5.22
C ASP A 188 -6.40 0.83 6.13
N GLN A 189 -6.19 2.08 5.79
CA GLN A 189 -6.73 3.27 6.44
C GLN A 189 -7.73 4.01 5.55
N MET A 190 -8.20 3.39 4.47
CA MET A 190 -9.18 4.03 3.56
C MET A 190 -10.56 4.18 4.19
N GLY A 191 -10.87 3.39 5.21
CA GLY A 191 -12.13 3.42 5.95
C GLY A 191 -12.13 4.35 7.14
N TYR A 192 -11.61 5.60 7.00
CA TYR A 192 -11.57 6.58 8.09
C TYR A 192 -12.85 6.59 8.94
N PRO A 193 -12.77 6.58 10.29
CA PRO A 193 -11.57 6.69 11.13
C PRO A 193 -10.96 5.34 11.55
N TYR A 194 -11.25 4.29 10.85
CA TYR A 194 -10.81 2.93 11.19
C TYR A 194 -9.52 2.57 10.46
N ASN A 195 -8.68 1.83 11.18
CA ASN A 195 -7.48 1.21 10.65
C ASN A 195 -7.70 -0.31 10.62
N ASN A 196 -7.70 -0.90 9.42
CA ASN A 196 -7.74 -2.34 9.25
C ASN A 196 -6.32 -2.86 9.06
N TYR A 197 -5.99 -3.92 9.75
CA TYR A 197 -4.72 -4.63 9.63
C TYR A 197 -5.02 -6.10 9.42
N SER A 198 -4.36 -6.71 8.46
CA SER A 198 -4.38 -8.16 8.30
C SER A 198 -2.98 -8.71 8.11
N GLU A 199 -2.78 -9.92 8.59
CA GLU A 199 -1.52 -10.64 8.46
C GLU A 199 -1.82 -12.10 8.13
N GLU A 200 -1.30 -12.58 6.99
CA GLU A 200 -1.31 -13.97 6.61
C GLU A 200 0.10 -14.55 6.75
N ASN A 201 0.22 -15.64 7.49
CA ASN A 201 1.49 -16.34 7.69
C ASN A 201 1.38 -17.79 7.23
N TRP A 202 2.43 -18.28 6.58
CA TRP A 202 2.57 -19.69 6.22
C TRP A 202 2.86 -20.55 7.46
N ASP A 203 1.97 -21.48 7.81
CA ASP A 203 2.09 -22.36 8.98
C ASP A 203 2.84 -23.69 8.70
N GLY A 204 3.37 -23.83 7.48
CA GLY A 204 3.98 -25.07 7.00
C GLY A 204 3.04 -25.87 6.08
N LYS A 205 1.74 -25.55 6.03
CA LYS A 205 0.72 -26.24 5.22
C LYS A 205 -0.17 -25.29 4.43
N LYS A 206 -0.53 -24.14 5.02
CA LYS A 206 -1.42 -23.13 4.42
C LYS A 206 -1.10 -21.75 4.94
N MET A 207 -1.57 -20.73 4.25
CA MET A 207 -1.61 -19.36 4.77
C MET A 207 -2.71 -19.28 5.85
N VAL A 208 -2.37 -18.69 7.00
CA VAL A 208 -3.29 -18.47 8.13
C VAL A 208 -3.47 -16.99 8.33
N LEU A 209 -4.71 -16.53 8.13
CA LEU A 209 -5.09 -15.12 8.26
C LEU A 209 -5.41 -14.77 9.72
N THR A 210 -4.85 -13.67 10.17
CA THR A 210 -5.29 -12.91 11.35
C THR A 210 -5.63 -11.49 10.92
N SER A 211 -6.66 -10.90 11.52
CA SER A 211 -7.03 -9.52 11.23
C SER A 211 -7.49 -8.80 12.48
N LYS A 212 -7.26 -7.51 12.52
CA LYS A 212 -7.76 -6.61 13.57
C LYS A 212 -8.22 -5.30 12.96
N ARG A 213 -9.17 -4.68 13.61
CA ARG A 213 -9.67 -3.35 13.26
C ARG A 213 -9.57 -2.46 14.49
N THR A 214 -8.93 -1.32 14.35
CA THR A 214 -8.79 -0.34 15.43
C THR A 214 -9.42 0.98 15.01
N ILE A 215 -9.58 1.91 15.97
CA ILE A 215 -10.06 3.25 15.72
C ILE A 215 -9.17 4.25 16.44
N ASN A 216 -8.76 5.31 15.75
CA ASN A 216 -8.10 6.45 16.38
C ASN A 216 -9.16 7.50 16.74
N LEU A 217 -9.53 7.57 18.01
CA LEU A 217 -10.53 8.53 18.51
C LEU A 217 -9.95 9.94 18.75
N ASP A 218 -8.63 10.10 18.67
CA ASP A 218 -7.93 11.39 18.85
C ASP A 218 -7.56 12.01 17.47
N GLU A 219 -8.07 11.42 16.37
CA GLU A 219 -7.85 11.90 15.00
C GLU A 219 -8.61 13.19 14.75
N ASP A 220 -8.05 14.08 13.92
CA ASP A 220 -8.70 15.32 13.51
C ASP A 220 -10.09 15.06 12.90
N GLY A 221 -11.08 15.83 13.31
CA GLY A 221 -12.47 15.66 12.89
C GLY A 221 -13.25 14.59 13.66
N ILE A 222 -12.64 13.88 14.62
CA ILE A 222 -13.32 12.95 15.53
C ILE A 222 -13.58 13.61 16.88
N LYS A 223 -14.82 13.51 17.36
CA LYS A 223 -15.17 13.97 18.70
C LYS A 223 -15.95 12.89 19.44
N THR A 224 -15.36 12.36 20.50
CA THR A 224 -16.07 11.46 21.42
C THR A 224 -17.15 12.22 22.17
N LEU A 225 -18.40 11.77 22.04
CA LEU A 225 -19.59 12.37 22.68
C LEU A 225 -19.94 11.65 23.98
N LEU A 226 -19.84 10.33 23.97
CA LEU A 226 -20.04 9.50 25.16
C LEU A 226 -19.15 8.25 25.04
N SER A 227 -18.50 7.88 26.13
CA SER A 227 -17.87 6.56 26.22
C SER A 227 -17.94 6.03 27.65
N PHE A 228 -18.00 4.70 27.79
CA PHE A 228 -17.93 3.99 29.07
C PHE A 228 -17.52 2.54 28.84
N THR A 229 -16.96 1.92 29.88
CA THR A 229 -16.62 0.48 29.88
C THR A 229 -17.77 -0.32 30.48
N VAL A 230 -18.14 -1.43 29.86
CA VAL A 230 -19.15 -2.37 30.34
C VAL A 230 -18.55 -3.24 31.46
N ASP A 231 -19.17 -3.28 32.63
CA ASP A 231 -18.64 -4.01 33.80
C ASP A 231 -18.40 -5.48 33.53
N LYS A 232 -19.34 -6.14 32.89
CA LYS A 232 -19.34 -7.61 32.71
C LYS A 232 -18.19 -8.12 31.85
N ASN A 233 -17.84 -7.40 30.79
CA ASN A 233 -16.94 -7.92 29.73
C ASN A 233 -15.78 -6.97 29.41
N GLN A 234 -15.70 -5.85 30.12
CA GLN A 234 -14.65 -4.83 29.95
C GLN A 234 -14.57 -4.23 28.53
N LYS A 235 -15.64 -4.37 27.73
CA LYS A 235 -15.76 -3.72 26.44
C LYS A 235 -16.11 -2.27 26.60
N ARG A 236 -15.56 -1.43 25.73
CA ARG A 236 -15.81 0.00 25.71
C ARG A 236 -16.87 0.34 24.67
N VAL A 237 -17.96 0.95 25.11
CA VAL A 237 -18.98 1.57 24.25
C VAL A 237 -18.54 2.99 23.97
N VAL A 238 -18.58 3.40 22.69
CA VAL A 238 -18.20 4.75 22.26
C VAL A 238 -19.24 5.28 21.28
N LEU A 239 -19.80 6.46 21.58
CA LEU A 239 -20.49 7.31 20.62
C LEU A 239 -19.59 8.48 20.26
N PHE A 240 -19.40 8.72 19.00
CA PHE A 240 -18.55 9.80 18.50
C PHE A 240 -19.15 10.40 17.23
N ASN A 241 -18.80 11.64 16.93
CA ASN A 241 -19.12 12.23 15.65
C ASN A 241 -17.90 12.31 14.73
N ILE A 242 -18.16 12.41 13.45
CA ILE A 242 -17.17 12.64 12.40
C ILE A 242 -17.50 13.98 11.77
N ASN A 243 -16.54 14.92 11.81
CA ASN A 243 -16.64 16.26 11.23
C ASN A 243 -17.89 17.04 11.67
N ASP A 244 -18.36 16.83 12.91
CA ASP A 244 -19.60 17.36 13.47
C ASP A 244 -20.88 17.07 12.64
N ARG A 245 -20.83 16.08 11.71
CA ARG A 245 -21.94 15.79 10.80
C ARG A 245 -22.64 14.46 11.04
N THR A 246 -21.91 13.41 11.40
CA THR A 246 -22.48 12.07 11.55
C THR A 246 -22.21 11.49 12.92
N LEU A 247 -23.24 10.95 13.57
CA LEU A 247 -23.11 10.14 14.78
C LEU A 247 -22.66 8.72 14.39
N ASN A 248 -21.75 8.18 15.17
CA ASN A 248 -21.21 6.85 14.99
C ASN A 248 -21.12 6.13 16.33
N TYR A 249 -21.19 4.81 16.27
CA TYR A 249 -21.06 3.91 17.40
C TYR A 249 -19.91 2.92 17.15
N ALA A 250 -19.10 2.67 18.18
CA ALA A 250 -18.14 1.58 18.21
C ALA A 250 -18.22 0.82 19.52
N LEU A 251 -18.13 -0.52 19.42
CA LEU A 251 -17.88 -1.42 20.53
C LEU A 251 -16.44 -1.91 20.39
N ILE A 252 -15.62 -1.58 21.38
CA ILE A 252 -14.18 -1.83 21.39
C ILE A 252 -13.89 -2.84 22.49
N ASP A 253 -13.13 -3.86 22.21
CA ASP A 253 -12.75 -4.86 23.19
C ASP A 253 -11.63 -4.40 24.13
N LYS A 254 -11.21 -5.26 25.06
CA LYS A 254 -10.14 -4.97 26.02
C LYS A 254 -8.73 -4.85 25.39
N ASN A 255 -8.56 -5.23 24.12
CA ASN A 255 -7.30 -5.14 23.37
C ASN A 255 -7.30 -3.93 22.42
N ASP A 256 -8.27 -3.00 22.57
CA ASP A 256 -8.53 -1.85 21.70
C ASP A 256 -8.91 -2.24 20.26
N GLU A 257 -9.46 -3.45 20.03
CA GLU A 257 -9.99 -3.88 18.75
C GLU A 257 -11.48 -3.55 18.63
N VAL A 258 -11.90 -3.03 17.48
CA VAL A 258 -13.30 -2.72 17.17
C VAL A 258 -14.03 -4.00 16.77
N GLU A 259 -14.83 -4.54 17.68
CA GLU A 259 -15.66 -5.72 17.42
C GLU A 259 -16.90 -5.41 16.57
N PHE A 260 -17.47 -4.23 16.77
CA PHE A 260 -18.69 -3.80 16.07
C PHE A 260 -18.71 -2.28 15.92
N SER A 261 -19.12 -1.79 14.78
CA SER A 261 -19.35 -0.37 14.51
C SER A 261 -20.65 -0.15 13.74
N TYR A 262 -21.26 1.02 13.94
CA TYR A 262 -22.49 1.43 13.27
C TYR A 262 -22.50 2.95 13.05
N PRO A 263 -23.01 3.45 11.89
CA PRO A 263 -23.44 2.67 10.73
C PRO A 263 -22.28 2.01 9.98
N ILE A 264 -22.55 0.96 9.22
CA ILE A 264 -21.53 0.29 8.38
C ILE A 264 -21.18 1.18 7.18
N ASN A 265 -22.21 1.81 6.60
CA ASN A 265 -22.08 2.80 5.54
C ASN A 265 -23.03 3.96 5.86
N THR A 266 -22.52 5.17 5.96
CA THR A 266 -23.35 6.35 6.17
C THR A 266 -24.02 6.70 4.83
N VAL A 267 -25.31 6.38 4.70
CA VAL A 267 -26.14 6.87 3.60
C VAL A 267 -26.73 8.20 4.06
N TYR A 268 -26.21 9.30 3.54
CA TYR A 268 -26.79 10.63 3.77
C TYR A 268 -28.26 10.60 3.34
N GLN A 269 -29.20 10.85 4.26
CA GLN A 269 -30.66 10.95 4.09
C GLN A 269 -31.50 9.92 4.86
N ASN A 270 -30.96 8.88 5.47
CA ASN A 270 -31.70 8.01 6.36
C ASN A 270 -31.19 8.21 7.80
N PRO A 271 -32.11 8.41 8.77
CA PRO A 271 -31.71 8.49 10.16
C PRO A 271 -31.23 7.12 10.64
N ASP A 272 -29.94 7.03 10.98
CA ASP A 272 -29.36 5.82 11.56
C ASP A 272 -29.65 5.72 13.05
N PHE A 273 -29.81 6.87 13.72
CA PHE A 273 -29.98 6.96 15.16
C PHE A 273 -31.24 7.75 15.53
N THR A 274 -31.87 7.35 16.63
CA THR A 274 -32.93 8.10 17.30
C THR A 274 -32.46 8.54 18.67
N LEU A 275 -32.45 9.85 18.91
CA LEU A 275 -32.19 10.43 20.24
C LEU A 275 -33.50 10.77 20.92
N ASP A 276 -33.77 10.12 22.04
CA ASP A 276 -34.88 10.50 22.98
C ASP A 276 -34.30 11.32 24.12
N LYS A 277 -34.55 12.64 24.04
CA LYS A 277 -34.08 13.59 25.06
C LYS A 277 -34.78 13.46 26.41
N LYS A 278 -36.04 13.01 26.41
CA LYS A 278 -36.82 12.84 27.62
C LYS A 278 -36.30 11.67 28.44
N ASN A 279 -35.99 10.56 27.78
CA ASN A 279 -35.51 9.36 28.46
C ASN A 279 -33.98 9.27 28.47
N ASN A 280 -33.27 10.23 27.88
CA ASN A 280 -31.84 10.31 27.75
C ASN A 280 -31.24 9.02 27.16
N THR A 281 -31.73 8.64 25.95
CA THR A 281 -31.32 7.43 25.22
C THR A 281 -30.99 7.72 23.77
N VAL A 282 -30.03 6.95 23.22
CA VAL A 282 -29.75 6.85 21.79
C VAL A 282 -30.02 5.43 21.33
N THR A 283 -30.89 5.28 20.33
CA THR A 283 -31.28 3.99 19.79
C THR A 283 -30.88 3.88 18.33
N PHE A 284 -30.39 2.72 17.93
CA PHE A 284 -30.15 2.34 16.54
C PHE A 284 -30.50 0.88 16.29
N LYS A 285 -30.74 0.54 15.00
CA LYS A 285 -31.07 -0.82 14.60
C LYS A 285 -30.08 -1.33 13.56
N ASN A 286 -29.47 -2.49 13.83
CA ASN A 286 -28.66 -3.19 12.84
C ASN A 286 -29.31 -4.54 12.54
N LYS A 287 -29.82 -4.72 11.31
CA LYS A 287 -30.67 -5.87 10.92
C LYS A 287 -31.87 -6.00 11.87
N ASP A 288 -31.99 -7.11 12.58
CA ASP A 288 -33.09 -7.39 13.53
C ASP A 288 -32.73 -7.10 14.99
N VAL A 289 -31.54 -6.51 15.25
CA VAL A 289 -31.06 -6.19 16.59
C VAL A 289 -31.23 -4.70 16.86
N VAL A 290 -31.89 -4.37 17.96
CA VAL A 290 -32.05 -3.00 18.44
C VAL A 290 -31.12 -2.75 19.60
N TYR A 291 -30.34 -1.69 19.50
CA TYR A 291 -29.40 -1.24 20.52
C TYR A 291 -29.89 0.07 21.09
N THR A 292 -30.00 0.15 22.42
CA THR A 292 -30.40 1.38 23.12
C THR A 292 -29.34 1.73 24.17
N ILE A 293 -28.60 2.79 23.97
CA ILE A 293 -27.65 3.35 24.93
C ILE A 293 -28.43 4.29 25.82
N TYR A 294 -28.29 4.15 27.12
CA TYR A 294 -28.92 5.01 28.10
C TYR A 294 -27.87 5.66 29.02
N ASP A 295 -28.14 6.90 29.39
CA ASP A 295 -27.29 7.72 30.26
C ASP A 295 -28.16 8.48 31.25
N ASN A 296 -28.63 7.79 32.30
CA ASN A 296 -29.48 8.34 33.35
C ASN A 296 -28.62 8.82 34.53
N ASN A 297 -29.23 9.61 35.45
CA ASN A 297 -28.50 10.17 36.58
C ASN A 297 -27.76 9.14 37.42
N ASP A 298 -28.33 7.94 37.57
CA ASP A 298 -27.82 6.87 38.42
C ASP A 298 -27.22 5.69 37.67
N SER A 299 -27.36 5.63 36.36
CA SER A 299 -26.92 4.48 35.57
C SER A 299 -26.60 4.81 34.11
N ILE A 300 -25.57 4.15 33.59
CA ILE A 300 -25.20 4.17 32.19
C ILE A 300 -25.11 2.74 31.67
N GLY A 301 -25.43 2.53 30.39
CA GLY A 301 -25.31 1.19 29.81
C GLY A 301 -25.86 1.12 28.41
N ILE A 302 -25.99 -0.12 27.95
CA ILE A 302 -26.57 -0.45 26.65
C ILE A 302 -27.51 -1.65 26.78
N THR A 303 -28.71 -1.52 26.26
CA THR A 303 -29.69 -2.59 26.14
C THR A 303 -29.68 -3.11 24.71
N ILE A 304 -29.64 -4.43 24.54
CA ILE A 304 -29.59 -5.10 23.24
C ILE A 304 -30.81 -6.02 23.13
N ASN A 305 -31.71 -5.75 22.19
CA ASN A 305 -32.91 -6.56 21.95
C ASN A 305 -32.73 -7.35 20.65
N THR A 306 -32.78 -8.67 20.73
CA THR A 306 -32.65 -9.59 19.60
C THR A 306 -33.41 -10.89 19.82
N GLY A 307 -34.15 -11.37 18.82
CA GLY A 307 -34.88 -12.63 18.85
C GLY A 307 -35.83 -12.75 20.06
N GLY A 308 -36.50 -11.65 20.44
CA GLY A 308 -37.40 -11.60 21.61
C GLY A 308 -36.70 -11.66 22.97
N LYS A 309 -35.37 -11.59 23.01
CA LYS A 309 -34.57 -11.54 24.24
C LYS A 309 -33.95 -10.16 24.42
N THR A 310 -33.88 -9.72 25.67
CA THR A 310 -33.25 -8.45 26.08
C THR A 310 -32.02 -8.73 26.92
N TYR A 311 -30.91 -8.13 26.50
CA TYR A 311 -29.65 -8.15 27.27
C TYR A 311 -29.35 -6.74 27.72
N ASN A 312 -29.09 -6.57 29.01
CA ASN A 312 -28.69 -5.29 29.58
C ASN A 312 -27.22 -5.36 30.01
N TRP A 313 -26.39 -4.50 29.42
CA TRP A 313 -24.98 -4.36 29.75
C TRP A 313 -24.77 -3.06 30.52
N ILE A 314 -24.58 -3.20 31.85
CA ILE A 314 -24.36 -2.08 32.77
C ILE A 314 -22.96 -1.54 32.54
N GLY A 315 -22.86 -0.23 32.39
CA GLY A 315 -21.60 0.50 32.24
C GLY A 315 -21.03 0.95 33.57
N ASN A 316 -19.73 0.99 33.68
CA ASN A 316 -19.00 1.49 34.80
C ASN A 316 -19.02 3.04 34.76
N SER A 317 -19.75 3.65 35.69
CA SER A 317 -19.89 5.11 35.78
C SER A 317 -18.56 5.84 36.02
N THR A 318 -17.56 5.17 36.63
CA THR A 318 -16.25 5.79 36.88
C THR A 318 -15.41 5.93 35.63
N THR A 319 -15.73 5.14 34.57
CA THR A 319 -15.04 5.19 33.26
C THR A 319 -15.75 6.10 32.27
N LYS A 320 -16.91 6.65 32.65
CA LYS A 320 -17.72 7.48 31.76
C LYS A 320 -17.00 8.77 31.37
N LYS A 321 -17.04 9.07 30.08
CA LYS A 321 -16.62 10.35 29.50
C LYS A 321 -17.78 10.91 28.65
N GLY A 322 -18.07 12.18 28.74
CA GLY A 322 -19.16 12.85 28.02
C GLY A 322 -20.57 12.52 28.56
N LYS A 323 -21.60 13.02 27.86
CA LYS A 323 -23.02 12.84 28.22
C LYS A 323 -23.90 12.82 26.96
N LEU A 324 -24.99 12.06 26.97
CA LEU A 324 -25.98 12.09 25.89
C LEU A 324 -26.66 13.45 25.74
N THR A 325 -26.80 14.18 26.84
CA THR A 325 -27.37 15.55 26.82
C THR A 325 -26.53 16.55 26.02
N ASP A 326 -25.24 16.28 25.86
CA ASP A 326 -24.33 17.16 25.10
C ASP A 326 -24.41 16.94 23.59
N ILE A 327 -25.22 15.98 23.13
CA ILE A 327 -25.44 15.72 21.69
C ILE A 327 -26.29 16.84 21.10
N THR A 328 -25.63 17.69 20.33
CA THR A 328 -26.28 18.78 19.59
C THR A 328 -26.76 18.24 18.24
N THR A 329 -28.05 18.03 18.11
CA THR A 329 -28.66 17.37 16.92
C THR A 329 -28.82 18.27 15.70
N THR A 330 -28.65 19.58 15.84
CA THR A 330 -28.81 20.55 14.74
C THR A 330 -27.78 20.40 13.63
N GLN A 331 -26.72 19.61 13.85
CA GLN A 331 -25.60 19.40 12.93
C GLN A 331 -25.42 17.94 12.52
N LEU A 332 -26.15 16.99 13.12
CA LEU A 332 -25.98 15.57 12.83
C LEU A 332 -26.98 15.08 11.79
N ASP A 333 -26.49 14.79 10.59
CA ASP A 333 -27.30 14.46 9.40
C ASP A 333 -28.05 13.12 9.55
N ASN A 334 -27.60 12.23 10.46
CA ASN A 334 -28.13 10.87 10.61
C ASN A 334 -28.84 10.62 11.95
N VAL A 335 -29.25 11.67 12.65
CA VAL A 335 -29.94 11.58 13.94
C VAL A 335 -31.31 12.22 13.89
N VAL A 336 -32.36 11.47 14.29
CA VAL A 336 -33.71 12.01 14.57
C VAL A 336 -33.87 12.24 16.05
N VAL A 337 -34.59 13.29 16.41
CA VAL A 337 -34.95 13.59 17.82
C VAL A 337 -36.44 13.30 18.03
N ASN A 338 -36.74 12.52 19.08
CA ASN A 338 -38.08 12.27 19.57
C ASN A 338 -38.37 13.09 20.82
#